data_fb3387d2620470ba5d87f58d16e90501
#
_entry.id   fb3387d2620470ba5d87f58d16e90501
#
_cell.length_a   1.000
_cell.length_b   1.000
_cell.length_c   1.000
_cell.angle_alpha   90.00
_cell.angle_beta   90.00
_cell.angle_gamma   90.00
#
_symmetry.space_group_name_H-M   'P 1'
#
loop_
_entity.id
_entity.type
_entity.pdbx_description
1 polymer ?
#
loop_
_entity_poly.entity_id
_entity_poly.type
_entity_poly.pdbx_seq_one_letter_code
_entity_poly.pdbx_strand_id
1 'polypeptide(L)'
;MADKKLREIGPDKTLLLVDDDELFLRRLAKAMEKRGFEVETAETVVAGKAIATGRPPAHAVIDLRLSDGNGLDVVEVLREKRPDCRVVVLTGYGAIATAVAAVKIGATDYLSKPADATDIMNALLATDDDLPPPPENPMSADRVRWEHIQRVYELCDRNVSETARRLNMHRRTLQRI
;
A
#
# COMPACT_ATOMS: atom_id res chain seq x y z
N MET A 1 26.50 3.81 -0.47
CA MET A 1 25.17 3.56 -1.05
C MET A 1 25.19 2.14 -1.59
N ALA A 2 24.47 1.24 -0.98
CA ALA A 2 24.32 -0.10 -1.55
C ALA A 2 23.42 0.02 -2.78
N ASP A 3 23.97 -0.20 -3.97
CA ASP A 3 23.17 -0.38 -5.18
C ASP A 3 22.22 -1.55 -4.96
N LYS A 4 20.96 -1.23 -4.72
CA LYS A 4 19.90 -2.22 -4.62
C LYS A 4 19.85 -2.95 -5.96
N LYS A 5 20.24 -4.22 -5.97
CA LYS A 5 20.26 -5.04 -7.18
C LYS A 5 18.82 -5.27 -7.61
N LEU A 6 18.34 -4.43 -8.54
CA LEU A 6 17.00 -4.54 -9.10
C LEU A 6 16.98 -5.65 -10.13
N ARG A 7 15.92 -6.45 -10.13
CA ARG A 7 15.63 -7.34 -11.26
C ARG A 7 15.24 -6.49 -12.46
N GLU A 8 15.58 -6.92 -13.64
CA GLU A 8 14.99 -6.36 -14.85
C GLU A 8 13.50 -6.72 -14.89
N ILE A 9 12.69 -5.85 -15.50
CA ILE A 9 11.30 -6.19 -15.81
C ILE A 9 11.34 -7.42 -16.69
N GLY A 10 10.73 -8.51 -16.23
CA GLY A 10 10.69 -9.76 -16.97
C GLY A 10 9.97 -9.64 -18.33
N PRO A 11 9.85 -10.74 -19.07
CA PRO A 11 9.16 -10.74 -20.37
C PRO A 11 7.69 -10.34 -20.26
N ASP A 12 7.03 -10.63 -19.14
CA ASP A 12 5.68 -10.20 -18.85
C ASP A 12 5.73 -8.86 -18.07
N LYS A 13 5.31 -7.80 -18.73
CA LYS A 13 5.35 -6.42 -18.23
C LYS A 13 4.01 -5.94 -17.70
N THR A 14 3.02 -6.83 -17.56
CA THR A 14 1.69 -6.47 -17.09
C THR A 14 1.72 -6.00 -15.64
N LEU A 15 1.05 -4.88 -15.38
CA LEU A 15 0.96 -4.23 -14.07
C LEU A 15 -0.46 -3.78 -13.79
N LEU A 16 -1.04 -4.25 -12.71
CA LEU A 16 -2.31 -3.76 -12.18
C LEU A 16 -2.07 -2.71 -11.09
N LEU A 17 -2.70 -1.56 -11.22
CA LEU A 17 -2.73 -0.52 -10.20
C LEU A 17 -4.15 -0.40 -9.63
N VAL A 18 -4.30 -0.52 -8.32
CA VAL A 18 -5.59 -0.40 -7.62
C VAL A 18 -5.52 0.68 -6.56
N ASP A 19 -6.26 1.75 -6.74
CA ASP A 19 -6.35 2.88 -5.80
C ASP A 19 -7.62 3.68 -6.11
N ASP A 20 -8.32 4.21 -5.12
CA ASP A 20 -9.53 5.02 -5.32
C ASP A 20 -9.23 6.53 -5.57
N ASP A 21 -7.97 6.92 -5.46
CA ASP A 21 -7.50 8.23 -5.89
C ASP A 21 -7.20 8.25 -7.41
N GLU A 22 -8.16 8.68 -8.21
CA GLU A 22 -8.06 8.76 -9.66
C GLU A 22 -6.85 9.58 -10.16
N LEU A 23 -6.53 10.68 -9.48
CA LEU A 23 -5.39 11.53 -9.85
C LEU A 23 -4.06 10.83 -9.59
N PHE A 24 -3.96 10.14 -8.47
CA PHE A 24 -2.80 9.33 -8.14
C PHE A 24 -2.64 8.18 -9.14
N LEU A 25 -3.71 7.43 -9.44
CA LEU A 25 -3.70 6.36 -10.43
C LEU A 25 -3.20 6.83 -11.80
N ARG A 26 -3.75 7.93 -12.31
CA ARG A 26 -3.35 8.48 -13.62
C ARG A 26 -1.88 8.87 -13.67
N ARG A 27 -1.37 9.51 -12.62
CA ARG A 27 0.03 9.91 -12.51
C ARG A 27 0.95 8.70 -12.43
N LEU A 28 0.60 7.74 -11.60
CA LEU A 28 1.37 6.53 -11.40
C LEU A 28 1.35 5.67 -12.67
N ALA A 29 0.20 5.45 -13.30
CA ALA A 29 0.08 4.70 -14.54
C ALA A 29 1.00 5.26 -15.63
N LYS A 30 0.92 6.57 -15.90
CA LYS A 30 1.79 7.25 -16.87
C LYS A 30 3.27 7.13 -16.53
N ALA A 31 3.63 7.18 -15.26
CA ALA A 31 5.01 7.04 -14.82
C ALA A 31 5.53 5.60 -14.98
N MET A 32 4.68 4.58 -14.76
CA MET A 32 5.04 3.18 -14.92
C MET A 32 5.06 2.75 -16.39
N GLU A 33 4.15 3.25 -17.23
CA GLU A 33 4.18 3.06 -18.69
C GLU A 33 5.49 3.57 -19.31
N LYS A 34 5.94 4.77 -18.88
CA LYS A 34 7.24 5.32 -19.32
C LYS A 34 8.43 4.45 -18.91
N ARG A 35 8.28 3.62 -17.88
CA ARG A 35 9.29 2.67 -17.41
C ARG A 35 9.18 1.30 -18.09
N GLY A 36 8.22 1.13 -18.99
CA GLY A 36 8.05 -0.05 -19.83
C GLY A 36 7.02 -1.06 -19.34
N PHE A 37 6.19 -0.73 -18.35
CA PHE A 37 5.07 -1.57 -17.94
C PHE A 37 3.84 -1.40 -18.86
N GLU A 38 3.08 -2.47 -19.00
CA GLU A 38 1.74 -2.46 -19.57
C GLU A 38 0.73 -2.32 -18.43
N VAL A 39 0.20 -1.11 -18.24
CA VAL A 39 -0.57 -0.76 -17.05
C VAL A 39 -2.07 -0.90 -17.26
N GLU A 40 -2.72 -1.57 -16.34
CA GLU A 40 -4.17 -1.61 -16.19
C GLU A 40 -4.54 -1.03 -14.82
N THR A 41 -5.62 -0.24 -14.73
CA THR A 41 -6.01 0.47 -13.51
C THR A 41 -7.39 0.05 -13.02
N ALA A 42 -7.60 0.04 -11.70
CA ALA A 42 -8.87 -0.19 -11.07
C ALA A 42 -9.05 0.77 -9.88
N GLU A 43 -10.24 1.32 -9.71
CA GLU A 43 -10.55 2.27 -8.63
C GLU A 43 -11.28 1.62 -7.46
N THR A 44 -11.63 0.34 -7.59
CA THR A 44 -12.42 -0.41 -6.61
C THR A 44 -11.89 -1.83 -6.40
N VAL A 45 -12.23 -2.43 -5.26
CA VAL A 45 -11.96 -3.85 -5.00
C VAL A 45 -12.61 -4.73 -6.07
N VAL A 46 -13.87 -4.43 -6.41
CA VAL A 46 -14.63 -5.21 -7.41
C VAL A 46 -13.93 -5.20 -8.76
N ALA A 47 -13.53 -4.03 -9.26
CA ALA A 47 -12.82 -3.90 -10.52
C ALA A 47 -11.44 -4.58 -10.48
N GLY A 48 -10.69 -4.40 -9.40
CA GLY A 48 -9.39 -5.04 -9.19
C GLY A 48 -9.48 -6.57 -9.20
N LYS A 49 -10.48 -7.14 -8.52
CA LYS A 49 -10.74 -8.59 -8.51
C LYS A 49 -11.16 -9.11 -9.88
N ALA A 50 -11.95 -8.36 -10.63
CA ALA A 50 -12.36 -8.74 -11.98
C ALA A 50 -11.14 -8.86 -12.92
N ILE A 51 -10.23 -7.89 -12.89
CA ILE A 51 -8.98 -7.93 -13.66
C ILE A 51 -8.08 -9.08 -13.18
N ALA A 52 -7.88 -9.23 -11.88
CA ALA A 52 -7.07 -10.29 -11.29
C ALA A 52 -7.59 -11.70 -11.65
N THR A 53 -8.89 -11.86 -11.82
CA THR A 53 -9.52 -13.14 -12.21
C THR A 53 -9.44 -13.39 -13.71
N GLY A 54 -9.76 -12.40 -14.52
CA GLY A 54 -9.85 -12.55 -15.97
C GLY A 54 -8.50 -12.53 -16.69
N ARG A 55 -7.58 -11.71 -16.19
CA ARG A 55 -6.24 -11.51 -16.79
C ARG A 55 -5.20 -11.20 -15.69
N PRO A 56 -4.81 -12.21 -14.90
CA PRO A 56 -3.93 -11.98 -13.76
C PRO A 56 -2.55 -11.42 -14.19
N PRO A 57 -2.15 -10.24 -13.69
CA PRO A 57 -0.92 -9.56 -14.09
C PRO A 57 0.32 -10.17 -13.45
N ALA A 58 1.50 -9.88 -14.02
CA ALA A 58 2.78 -10.26 -13.42
C ALA A 58 3.14 -9.41 -12.20
N HIS A 59 2.65 -8.16 -12.18
CA HIS A 59 2.93 -7.19 -11.12
C HIS A 59 1.63 -6.51 -10.68
N ALA A 60 1.53 -6.15 -9.41
CA ALA A 60 0.40 -5.39 -8.90
C ALA A 60 0.82 -4.40 -7.81
N VAL A 61 0.17 -3.25 -7.80
CA VAL A 61 0.28 -2.24 -6.73
C VAL A 61 -1.12 -1.96 -6.24
N ILE A 62 -1.37 -2.20 -4.96
CA ILE A 62 -2.72 -2.21 -4.41
C ILE A 62 -2.79 -1.34 -3.17
N ASP A 63 -3.66 -0.32 -3.18
CA ASP A 63 -4.03 0.38 -1.95
C ASP A 63 -4.89 -0.52 -1.07
N LEU A 64 -4.60 -0.55 0.21
CA LEU A 64 -5.38 -1.31 1.20
C LEU A 64 -6.73 -0.68 1.50
N ARG A 65 -6.83 0.64 1.43
CA ARG A 65 -8.07 1.37 1.70
C ARG A 65 -8.72 1.81 0.41
N LEU A 66 -9.76 1.11 0.03
CA LEU A 66 -10.58 1.44 -1.11
C LEU A 66 -11.99 1.81 -0.64
N SER A 67 -12.69 2.60 -1.42
CA SER A 67 -14.04 3.09 -1.10
C SER A 67 -15.07 1.97 -0.91
N ASP A 68 -14.87 0.83 -1.57
CA ASP A 68 -15.77 -0.33 -1.54
C ASP A 68 -15.24 -1.52 -0.71
N GLY A 69 -14.07 -1.38 -0.05
CA GLY A 69 -13.55 -2.46 0.78
C GLY A 69 -12.04 -2.44 1.03
N ASN A 70 -11.50 -3.61 1.28
CA ASN A 70 -10.08 -3.79 1.60
C ASN A 70 -9.32 -4.34 0.38
N GLY A 71 -8.23 -3.68 0.00
CA GLY A 71 -7.36 -4.14 -1.08
C GLY A 71 -6.72 -5.53 -0.86
N LEU A 72 -6.68 -6.03 0.38
CA LEU A 72 -6.22 -7.40 0.67
C LEU A 72 -7.06 -8.46 -0.06
N ASP A 73 -8.35 -8.20 -0.31
CA ASP A 73 -9.21 -9.12 -1.06
C ASP A 73 -8.73 -9.29 -2.51
N VAL A 74 -8.14 -8.25 -3.09
CA VAL A 74 -7.52 -8.33 -4.43
C VAL A 74 -6.21 -9.13 -4.37
N VAL A 75 -5.42 -8.96 -3.31
CA VAL A 75 -4.19 -9.73 -3.09
C VAL A 75 -4.47 -11.22 -3.00
N GLU A 76 -5.51 -11.62 -2.27
CA GLU A 76 -5.93 -13.03 -2.13
C GLU A 76 -6.27 -13.64 -3.50
N VAL A 77 -7.06 -12.93 -4.31
CA VAL A 77 -7.40 -13.38 -5.67
C VAL A 77 -6.15 -13.51 -6.54
N LEU A 78 -5.22 -12.56 -6.48
CA LEU A 78 -3.96 -12.64 -7.22
C LEU A 78 -3.13 -13.84 -6.79
N ARG A 79 -3.06 -14.14 -5.49
CA ARG A 79 -2.34 -15.32 -4.99
C ARG A 79 -2.95 -16.63 -5.45
N GLU A 80 -4.27 -16.69 -5.55
CA GLU A 80 -4.99 -17.85 -6.06
C GLU A 80 -4.77 -18.03 -7.56
N LYS A 81 -4.90 -16.95 -8.35
CA LYS A 81 -4.88 -17.00 -9.81
C LYS A 81 -3.47 -16.95 -10.41
N ARG A 82 -2.56 -16.25 -9.76
CA ARG A 82 -1.16 -16.10 -10.20
C ARG A 82 -0.22 -16.00 -9.01
N PRO A 83 0.22 -17.13 -8.43
CA PRO A 83 1.08 -17.16 -7.25
C PRO A 83 2.43 -16.45 -7.40
N ASP A 84 2.96 -16.35 -8.63
CA ASP A 84 4.21 -15.67 -8.96
C ASP A 84 4.06 -14.15 -9.17
N CYS A 85 2.84 -13.62 -9.13
CA CYS A 85 2.59 -12.18 -9.22
C CYS A 85 3.32 -11.43 -8.10
N ARG A 86 4.07 -10.40 -8.46
CA ARG A 86 4.73 -9.53 -7.47
C ARG A 86 3.76 -8.44 -7.04
N VAL A 87 3.38 -8.48 -5.78
CA VAL A 87 2.37 -7.57 -5.21
C VAL A 87 3.02 -6.63 -4.22
N VAL A 88 2.96 -5.34 -4.49
CA VAL A 88 3.31 -4.27 -3.56
C VAL A 88 2.02 -3.64 -3.03
N VAL A 89 1.93 -3.54 -1.72
CA VAL A 89 0.78 -2.96 -1.05
C VAL A 89 1.10 -1.54 -0.62
N LEU A 90 0.23 -0.60 -0.96
CA LEU A 90 0.31 0.77 -0.47
C LEU A 90 -0.55 0.91 0.79
N THR A 91 0.00 1.55 1.81
CA THR A 91 -0.70 1.80 3.07
C THR A 91 -0.71 3.29 3.37
N GLY A 92 -1.84 3.81 3.82
CA GLY A 92 -1.86 5.07 4.55
C GLY A 92 -1.22 4.89 5.94
N TYR A 93 -1.08 5.96 6.68
CA TYR A 93 -0.39 6.02 7.96
C TYR A 93 -0.74 4.89 8.95
N GLY A 94 0.28 4.37 9.62
CA GLY A 94 0.14 3.70 10.92
C GLY A 94 -0.19 2.21 10.92
N ALA A 95 0.07 1.47 9.85
CA ALA A 95 -0.44 0.11 9.73
C ALA A 95 0.63 -1.00 9.79
N ILE A 96 1.46 -1.05 10.83
CA ILE A 96 2.35 -2.21 11.06
C ILE A 96 1.54 -3.51 11.07
N ALA A 97 0.40 -3.52 11.76
CA ALA A 97 -0.50 -4.69 11.77
C ALA A 97 -1.04 -5.04 10.38
N THR A 98 -1.36 -4.03 9.57
CA THR A 98 -1.87 -4.22 8.21
C THR A 98 -0.76 -4.65 7.25
N ALA A 99 0.45 -4.12 7.40
CA ALA A 99 1.63 -4.56 6.67
C ALA A 99 1.95 -6.04 6.96
N VAL A 100 1.91 -6.45 8.23
CA VAL A 100 2.09 -7.85 8.63
C VAL A 100 0.99 -8.74 8.04
N ALA A 101 -0.27 -8.29 8.02
CA ALA A 101 -1.36 -9.01 7.39
C ALA A 101 -1.14 -9.17 5.87
N ALA A 102 -0.72 -8.10 5.19
CA ALA A 102 -0.43 -8.14 3.76
C ALA A 102 0.68 -9.15 3.42
N VAL A 103 1.77 -9.17 4.18
CA VAL A 103 2.87 -10.13 4.01
C VAL A 103 2.40 -11.57 4.26
N LYS A 104 1.57 -11.81 5.29
CA LYS A 104 1.00 -13.13 5.58
C LYS A 104 0.11 -13.66 4.45
N ILE A 105 -0.59 -12.80 3.75
CA ILE A 105 -1.43 -13.16 2.59
C ILE A 105 -0.59 -13.34 1.33
N GLY A 106 0.67 -12.93 1.36
CA GLY A 106 1.64 -13.15 0.28
C GLY A 106 1.98 -11.89 -0.52
N ALA A 107 1.72 -10.68 -0.02
CA ALA A 107 2.31 -9.47 -0.61
C ALA A 107 3.85 -9.59 -0.60
N THR A 108 4.48 -9.16 -1.70
CA THR A 108 5.93 -9.19 -1.84
C THR A 108 6.59 -8.12 -0.98
N ASP A 109 5.97 -6.94 -0.93
CA ASP A 109 6.46 -5.81 -0.15
C ASP A 109 5.31 -4.86 0.18
N TYR A 110 5.54 -3.90 1.06
CA TYR A 110 4.61 -2.83 1.38
C TYR A 110 5.33 -1.48 1.40
N LEU A 111 4.61 -0.42 1.04
CA LEU A 111 5.10 0.95 1.08
C LEU A 111 4.08 1.86 1.78
N SER A 112 4.56 2.78 2.60
CA SER A 112 3.72 3.81 3.17
C SER A 112 3.51 4.96 2.18
N LYS A 113 2.29 5.45 2.04
CA LYS A 113 2.02 6.69 1.31
C LYS A 113 2.56 7.90 2.11
N PRO A 114 3.13 8.90 1.47
CA PRO A 114 3.31 9.06 0.03
C PRO A 114 4.47 8.20 -0.51
N ALA A 115 4.22 7.46 -1.60
CA ALA A 115 5.21 6.68 -2.33
C ALA A 115 5.28 7.19 -3.76
N ASP A 116 6.47 7.40 -4.29
CA ASP A 116 6.65 7.79 -5.67
C ASP A 116 6.82 6.57 -6.60
N ALA A 117 6.80 6.82 -7.91
CA ALA A 117 6.93 5.76 -8.90
C ALA A 117 8.28 5.04 -8.85
N THR A 118 9.32 5.68 -8.32
CA THR A 118 10.65 5.09 -8.16
C THR A 118 10.67 4.15 -6.97
N ASP A 119 10.07 4.54 -5.85
CA ASP A 119 9.91 3.69 -4.67
C ASP A 119 9.12 2.43 -5.01
N ILE A 120 8.01 2.61 -5.72
CA ILE A 120 7.13 1.52 -6.17
C ILE A 120 7.88 0.57 -7.11
N MET A 121 8.60 1.09 -8.09
CA MET A 121 9.40 0.28 -9.01
C MET A 121 10.48 -0.50 -8.27
N ASN A 122 11.18 0.13 -7.34
CA ASN A 122 12.19 -0.52 -6.52
C ASN A 122 11.61 -1.68 -5.68
N ALA A 123 10.42 -1.48 -5.11
CA ALA A 123 9.72 -2.52 -4.37
C ALA A 123 9.25 -3.68 -5.27
N LEU A 124 8.70 -3.36 -6.45
CA LEU A 124 8.27 -4.37 -7.42
C LEU A 124 9.43 -5.24 -7.95
N LEU A 125 10.61 -4.66 -8.12
CA LEU A 125 11.78 -5.31 -8.70
C LEU A 125 12.83 -5.74 -7.66
N ALA A 126 12.57 -5.55 -6.36
CA ALA A 126 13.47 -6.00 -5.30
C ALA A 126 13.72 -7.51 -5.37
N THR A 127 14.94 -7.94 -5.10
CA THR A 127 15.26 -9.36 -4.99
C THR A 127 14.92 -9.87 -3.59
N ASP A 128 14.59 -11.16 -3.45
CA ASP A 128 14.19 -11.76 -2.17
C ASP A 128 15.32 -11.78 -1.12
N ASP A 129 16.56 -11.51 -1.55
CA ASP A 129 17.73 -11.40 -0.67
C ASP A 129 17.85 -10.03 0.05
N ASP A 130 17.05 -9.04 -0.36
CA ASP A 130 17.06 -7.73 0.24
C ASP A 130 16.01 -7.65 1.36
N LEU A 131 16.33 -8.16 2.54
CA LEU A 131 15.63 -7.73 3.75
C LEU A 131 15.80 -6.21 3.85
N PRO A 132 14.71 -5.45 3.97
CA PRO A 132 14.83 -4.01 4.13
C PRO A 132 15.70 -3.75 5.36
N PRO A 133 16.73 -2.88 5.25
CA PRO A 133 17.48 -2.49 6.43
C PRO A 133 16.49 -1.89 7.45
N PRO A 134 16.71 -2.10 8.74
CA PRO A 134 15.90 -1.45 9.74
C PRO A 134 15.88 0.06 9.44
N PRO A 135 14.74 0.74 9.57
CA PRO A 135 14.64 2.15 9.24
C PRO A 135 15.75 2.92 9.94
N GLU A 136 16.55 3.65 9.17
CA GLU A 136 17.71 4.41 9.68
C GLU A 136 17.29 5.46 10.73
N ASN A 137 16.01 5.84 10.71
CA ASN A 137 15.41 6.68 11.74
C ASN A 137 14.15 5.99 12.28
N PRO A 138 14.19 5.43 13.49
CA PRO A 138 12.97 5.00 14.13
C PRO A 138 12.03 6.20 14.25
N MET A 139 10.77 6.01 13.93
CA MET A 139 9.76 7.06 14.07
C MET A 139 9.83 7.63 15.47
N SER A 140 9.85 8.96 15.60
CA SER A 140 9.82 9.59 16.91
C SER A 140 8.57 9.14 17.69
N ALA A 141 8.67 9.01 19.00
CA ALA A 141 7.53 8.64 19.84
C ALA A 141 6.32 9.57 19.62
N ASP A 142 6.58 10.85 19.35
CA ASP A 142 5.54 11.84 19.03
C ASP A 142 4.82 11.54 17.72
N ARG A 143 5.54 11.09 16.71
CA ARG A 143 4.94 10.69 15.41
C ARG A 143 4.09 9.44 15.55
N VAL A 144 4.57 8.42 16.26
CA VAL A 144 3.79 7.20 16.55
C VAL A 144 2.52 7.53 17.33
N ARG A 145 2.65 8.43 18.33
CA ARG A 145 1.51 8.90 19.12
C ARG A 145 0.49 9.64 18.26
N TRP A 146 0.95 10.54 17.40
CA TRP A 146 0.09 11.31 16.49
C TRP A 146 -0.66 10.38 15.53
N GLU A 147 0.03 9.43 14.92
CA GLU A 147 -0.58 8.45 14.01
C GLU A 147 -1.64 7.59 14.70
N HIS A 148 -1.36 7.16 15.93
CA HIS A 148 -2.34 6.42 16.73
C HIS A 148 -3.60 7.26 17.02
N ILE A 149 -3.42 8.53 17.36
CA ILE A 149 -4.52 9.48 17.58
C ILE A 149 -5.35 9.66 16.32
N GLN A 150 -4.73 9.90 15.18
CA GLN A 150 -5.41 10.06 13.90
C GLN A 150 -6.24 8.82 13.53
N ARG A 151 -5.66 7.65 13.73
CA ARG A 151 -6.36 6.38 13.47
C ARG A 151 -7.62 6.23 14.32
N VAL A 152 -7.54 6.50 15.63
CA VAL A 152 -8.70 6.43 16.51
C VAL A 152 -9.72 7.51 16.18
N TYR A 153 -9.28 8.70 15.76
CA TYR A 153 -10.14 9.79 15.32
C TYR A 153 -10.98 9.39 14.10
N GLU A 154 -10.38 8.74 13.11
CA GLU A 154 -11.10 8.23 11.95
C GLU A 154 -12.06 7.10 12.30
N LEU A 155 -11.65 6.17 13.19
CA LEU A 155 -12.52 5.10 13.69
C LEU A 155 -13.72 5.60 14.50
N CYS A 156 -13.65 6.83 14.99
CA CYS A 156 -14.73 7.50 15.69
C CYS A 156 -15.52 8.47 14.79
N ASP A 157 -15.51 8.27 13.48
CA ASP A 157 -16.19 9.15 12.50
C ASP A 157 -15.85 10.64 12.68
N ARG A 158 -14.57 10.91 13.00
CA ARG A 158 -14.02 12.24 13.28
C ARG A 158 -14.67 12.96 14.47
N ASN A 159 -15.23 12.20 15.39
CA ASN A 159 -15.81 12.73 16.62
C ASN A 159 -14.75 12.92 17.70
N VAL A 160 -14.37 14.19 17.94
CA VAL A 160 -13.32 14.57 18.92
C VAL A 160 -13.64 14.06 20.33
N SER A 161 -14.90 14.11 20.76
CA SER A 161 -15.30 13.71 22.12
C SER A 161 -15.20 12.20 22.31
N GLU A 162 -15.62 11.43 21.32
CA GLU A 162 -15.53 9.97 21.34
C GLU A 162 -14.07 9.51 21.24
N THR A 163 -13.28 10.16 20.38
CA THR A 163 -11.84 9.89 20.26
C THR A 163 -11.11 10.14 21.56
N ALA A 164 -11.38 11.27 22.21
CA ALA A 164 -10.78 11.61 23.51
C ALA A 164 -11.13 10.56 24.58
N ARG A 165 -12.37 10.08 24.58
CA ARG A 165 -12.82 9.04 25.50
C ARG A 165 -12.09 7.71 25.26
N ARG A 166 -12.00 7.26 24.01
CA ARG A 166 -11.28 6.01 23.64
C ARG A 166 -9.80 6.06 23.92
N LEU A 167 -9.19 7.22 23.76
CA LEU A 167 -7.76 7.43 24.03
C LEU A 167 -7.46 7.75 25.49
N ASN A 168 -8.50 7.86 26.35
CA ASN A 168 -8.38 8.31 27.74
C ASN A 168 -7.64 9.66 27.86
N MET A 169 -7.93 10.59 26.94
CA MET A 169 -7.33 11.90 26.84
C MET A 169 -8.36 13.00 27.10
N HIS A 170 -7.90 14.13 27.65
CA HIS A 170 -8.76 15.31 27.71
C HIS A 170 -9.05 15.87 26.32
N ARG A 171 -10.32 16.22 26.03
CA ARG A 171 -10.75 16.81 24.77
C ARG A 171 -9.88 18.00 24.33
N ARG A 172 -9.51 18.87 25.29
CA ARG A 172 -8.63 20.03 25.01
C ARG A 172 -7.24 19.62 24.54
N THR A 173 -6.71 18.52 25.05
CA THR A 173 -5.40 18.00 24.65
C THR A 173 -5.47 17.49 23.20
N LEU A 174 -6.55 16.82 22.84
CA LEU A 174 -6.76 16.31 21.48
C LEU A 174 -6.92 17.44 20.45
N GLN A 175 -7.57 18.55 20.82
CA GLN A 175 -7.76 19.71 19.95
C GLN A 175 -6.49 20.53 19.69
N ARG A 176 -5.43 20.32 20.46
CA ARG A 176 -4.13 21.02 20.34
C ARG A 176 -3.09 20.24 19.55
N ILE A 177 -3.40 19.01 19.16
CA ILE A 177 -2.58 18.11 18.35
C ILE A 177 -3.06 18.17 16.92
#